data_e48f77acbd62f9a514cc5186dcd4039c
#
_entry.id   e48f77acbd62f9a514cc5186dcd4039c
#
_cell.length_a   1.000
_cell.length_b   1.000
_cell.length_c   1.000
_cell.angle_alpha   90.00
_cell.angle_beta   90.00
_cell.angle_gamma   90.00
#
_symmetry.space_group_name_H-M   'P 1'
#
loop_
_entity.id
_entity.type
_entity.pdbx_description
1 polymer ?
#
loop_
_entity_poly.entity_id
_entity_poly.type
_entity_poly.pdbx_seq_one_letter_code
_entity_poly.pdbx_strand_id
1 'polypeptide(L)'
;MKDMASQNHAALCGSLAVKEEDGNCYNRQFFVQPDGNVSTYDKHHLFKYGGEDRYYHTGNQRTVVSYQGFRFLLVTCYDLRFPVWSRYQEDYDAIICVANWPESRQDVWHILLRARAIENQCYVIGCNRVGDDPNCHYIGHSAIIDSRGRTLVEGQEEEALTLTAEIDKESLLAFRQKFRVLDDRDRFHLAPQ
;
A
#
# COMPACT_ATOMS: atom_id res chain seq x y z
N MET A 1 -6.59 -17.29 2.60
CA MET A 1 -6.67 -16.02 3.34
C MET A 1 -7.85 -15.98 4.32
N LYS A 2 -9.10 -16.28 3.92
CA LYS A 2 -10.27 -16.21 4.84
C LYS A 2 -10.09 -17.03 6.11
N ASP A 3 -9.76 -18.31 5.98
CA ASP A 3 -9.55 -19.21 7.13
C ASP A 3 -8.41 -18.72 8.04
N MET A 4 -7.33 -18.24 7.45
CA MET A 4 -6.19 -17.70 8.18
C MET A 4 -6.55 -16.39 8.93
N ALA A 5 -7.32 -15.48 8.29
CA ALA A 5 -7.79 -14.27 8.95
C ALA A 5 -8.69 -14.57 10.14
N SER A 6 -9.64 -15.51 9.96
CA SER A 6 -10.55 -15.95 11.02
C SER A 6 -9.83 -16.63 12.18
N GLN A 7 -8.93 -17.59 11.89
CA GLN A 7 -8.18 -18.33 12.90
C GLN A 7 -7.25 -17.45 13.75
N ASN A 8 -6.66 -16.41 13.12
CA ASN A 8 -5.74 -15.50 13.82
C ASN A 8 -6.44 -14.23 14.35
N HIS A 9 -7.75 -14.08 14.16
CA HIS A 9 -8.50 -12.89 14.53
C HIS A 9 -7.87 -11.59 14.02
N ALA A 10 -7.26 -11.65 12.83
CA ALA A 10 -6.51 -10.55 12.23
C ALA A 10 -6.89 -10.36 10.76
N ALA A 11 -6.91 -9.11 10.30
CA ALA A 11 -7.05 -8.85 8.87
C ALA A 11 -5.76 -9.22 8.13
N LEU A 12 -5.91 -9.76 6.92
CA LEU A 12 -4.81 -10.10 6.01
C LEU A 12 -4.88 -9.26 4.75
N CYS A 13 -3.74 -8.74 4.34
CA CYS A 13 -3.61 -7.96 3.11
C CYS A 13 -2.48 -8.52 2.23
N GLY A 14 -2.74 -8.65 0.93
CA GLY A 14 -1.76 -9.15 -0.04
C GLY A 14 -2.32 -9.11 -1.46
N SER A 15 -1.45 -9.21 -2.48
CA SER A 15 -1.86 -9.17 -3.89
C SER A 15 -1.63 -10.50 -4.60
N LEU A 16 -2.51 -10.80 -5.53
CA LEU A 16 -2.49 -11.99 -6.38
C LEU A 16 -2.79 -11.61 -7.84
N ALA A 17 -2.30 -12.42 -8.77
CA ALA A 17 -2.79 -12.43 -10.14
C ALA A 17 -4.17 -13.09 -10.17
N VAL A 18 -5.17 -12.38 -10.67
CA VAL A 18 -6.56 -12.86 -10.77
C VAL A 18 -7.00 -12.81 -12.22
N LYS A 19 -7.60 -13.88 -12.69
CA LYS A 19 -8.28 -13.93 -13.99
C LYS A 19 -9.78 -13.98 -13.76
N GLU A 20 -10.50 -13.03 -14.33
CA GLU A 20 -11.94 -12.96 -14.29
C GLU A 20 -12.60 -13.85 -15.34
N GLU A 21 -13.90 -14.08 -15.24
CA GLU A 21 -14.67 -14.93 -16.16
C GLU A 21 -14.67 -14.39 -17.60
N ASP A 22 -14.57 -13.07 -17.77
CA ASP A 22 -14.44 -12.41 -19.07
C ASP A 22 -13.08 -12.57 -19.73
N GLY A 23 -12.12 -13.24 -19.05
CA GLY A 23 -10.77 -13.48 -19.49
C GLY A 23 -9.77 -12.40 -19.12
N ASN A 24 -10.21 -11.27 -18.57
CA ASN A 24 -9.33 -10.19 -18.12
C ASN A 24 -8.51 -10.61 -16.89
N CYS A 25 -7.25 -10.20 -16.85
CA CYS A 25 -6.36 -10.47 -15.72
C CYS A 25 -6.06 -9.18 -14.97
N TYR A 26 -6.00 -9.26 -13.64
CA TYR A 26 -5.71 -8.14 -12.76
C TYR A 26 -4.62 -8.50 -11.75
N ASN A 27 -3.76 -7.53 -11.43
CA ASN A 27 -2.93 -7.57 -10.24
C ASN A 27 -3.80 -7.02 -9.10
N ARG A 28 -4.45 -7.94 -8.36
CA ARG A 28 -5.47 -7.63 -7.35
C ARG A 28 -4.95 -7.77 -5.95
N GLN A 29 -5.03 -6.69 -5.19
CA GLN A 29 -4.79 -6.69 -3.75
C GLN A 29 -6.09 -7.00 -3.01
N PHE A 30 -6.01 -7.90 -2.04
CA PHE A 30 -7.10 -8.31 -1.17
C PHE A 30 -6.86 -7.78 0.23
N PHE A 31 -7.92 -7.30 0.86
CA PHE A 31 -7.98 -7.04 2.29
C PHE A 31 -9.09 -7.92 2.87
N VAL A 32 -8.69 -8.92 3.64
CA VAL A 32 -9.59 -9.96 4.18
C VAL A 32 -9.70 -9.80 5.67
N GLN A 33 -10.91 -9.50 6.17
CA GLN A 33 -11.20 -9.33 7.59
C GLN A 33 -11.51 -10.68 8.26
N PRO A 34 -11.35 -10.78 9.61
CA PRO A 34 -11.61 -12.01 10.35
C PRO A 34 -13.05 -12.52 10.26
N ASP A 35 -14.02 -11.62 10.04
CA ASP A 35 -15.44 -11.92 9.86
C ASP A 35 -15.79 -12.45 8.46
N GLY A 36 -14.78 -12.58 7.58
CA GLY A 36 -14.92 -13.07 6.21
C GLY A 36 -15.19 -11.98 5.17
N ASN A 37 -15.36 -10.71 5.58
CA ASN A 37 -15.47 -9.59 4.65
C ASN A 37 -14.19 -9.43 3.82
N VAL A 38 -14.35 -9.22 2.50
CA VAL A 38 -13.25 -9.06 1.55
C VAL A 38 -13.44 -7.76 0.78
N SER A 39 -12.44 -6.91 0.82
CA SER A 39 -12.33 -5.75 -0.06
C SER A 39 -11.18 -5.99 -1.05
N THR A 40 -11.33 -5.49 -2.27
CA THR A 40 -10.34 -5.67 -3.34
C THR A 40 -9.91 -4.35 -3.94
N TYR A 41 -8.69 -4.31 -4.42
CA TYR A 41 -8.13 -3.21 -5.18
C TYR A 41 -7.38 -3.76 -6.38
N ASP A 42 -7.78 -3.42 -7.58
CA ASP A 42 -7.05 -3.71 -8.80
C ASP A 42 -6.03 -2.62 -9.06
N LYS A 43 -4.78 -3.02 -9.22
CA LYS A 43 -3.66 -2.09 -9.42
C LYS A 43 -3.95 -1.12 -10.55
N HIS A 44 -3.83 0.18 -10.24
CA HIS A 44 -4.15 1.24 -11.19
C HIS A 44 -3.00 1.51 -12.17
N HIS A 45 -1.78 1.67 -11.66
CA HIS A 45 -0.62 1.97 -12.49
C HIS A 45 0.17 0.69 -12.80
N LEU A 46 -0.05 0.14 -13.97
CA LEU A 46 0.72 -1.01 -14.44
C LEU A 46 2.15 -0.61 -14.79
N PHE A 47 3.12 -1.44 -14.39
CA PHE A 47 4.53 -1.21 -14.65
C PHE A 47 4.89 -1.56 -16.11
N LYS A 48 4.55 -0.64 -17.03
CA LYS A 48 4.75 -0.82 -18.48
C LYS A 48 6.20 -1.09 -18.87
N TYR A 49 7.16 -0.50 -18.16
CA TYR A 49 8.58 -0.78 -18.39
C TYR A 49 8.93 -2.27 -18.20
N GLY A 50 8.26 -2.94 -17.27
CA GLY A 50 8.34 -4.39 -17.05
C GLY A 50 7.36 -5.20 -17.89
N GLY A 51 6.57 -4.58 -18.77
CA GLY A 51 5.60 -5.25 -19.62
C GLY A 51 4.34 -5.74 -18.91
N GLU A 52 4.03 -5.22 -17.72
CA GLU A 52 2.88 -5.63 -16.91
C GLU A 52 1.55 -5.39 -17.66
N ASP A 53 1.48 -4.33 -18.46
CA ASP A 53 0.33 -3.96 -19.30
C ASP A 53 0.03 -4.94 -20.44
N ARG A 54 0.93 -5.89 -20.72
CA ARG A 54 0.69 -6.98 -21.69
C ARG A 54 -0.17 -8.11 -21.12
N TYR A 55 -0.23 -8.19 -19.80
CA TYR A 55 -0.85 -9.33 -19.10
C TYR A 55 -2.01 -8.91 -18.19
N TYR A 56 -2.03 -7.66 -17.71
CA TYR A 56 -3.00 -7.17 -16.75
C TYR A 56 -3.75 -5.95 -17.25
N HIS A 57 -5.00 -5.83 -16.81
CA HIS A 57 -5.84 -4.67 -17.01
C HIS A 57 -5.72 -3.70 -15.84
N THR A 58 -5.82 -2.41 -16.15
CA THR A 58 -5.78 -1.33 -15.16
C THR A 58 -7.05 -1.29 -14.32
N GLY A 59 -6.91 -1.21 -13.01
CA GLY A 59 -8.00 -0.90 -12.09
C GLY A 59 -8.36 0.59 -12.13
N ASN A 60 -9.65 0.92 -12.00
CA ASN A 60 -10.14 2.29 -12.13
C ASN A 60 -10.66 2.91 -10.83
N GLN A 61 -10.59 2.17 -9.73
CA GLN A 61 -11.15 2.62 -8.45
C GLN A 61 -10.09 2.65 -7.36
N ARG A 62 -10.07 3.76 -6.60
CA ARG A 62 -9.36 3.80 -5.33
C ARG A 62 -10.14 3.00 -4.30
N THR A 63 -9.48 2.18 -3.53
CA THR A 63 -10.10 1.36 -2.49
C THR A 63 -9.60 1.78 -1.12
N VAL A 64 -10.52 2.25 -0.29
CA VAL A 64 -10.29 2.52 1.13
C VAL A 64 -11.12 1.56 1.95
N VAL A 65 -10.48 0.86 2.88
CA VAL A 65 -11.12 -0.13 3.75
C VAL A 65 -11.08 0.33 5.20
N SER A 66 -12.17 0.10 5.94
CA SER A 66 -12.24 0.40 7.37
C SER A 66 -12.04 -0.88 8.17
N TYR A 67 -11.10 -0.84 9.12
CA TYR A 67 -10.85 -1.94 10.05
C TYR A 67 -10.28 -1.42 11.37
N GLN A 68 -10.81 -1.91 12.50
CA GLN A 68 -10.36 -1.54 13.85
C GLN A 68 -10.22 -0.02 14.08
N GLY A 69 -11.20 0.74 13.56
CA GLY A 69 -11.22 2.19 13.70
C GLY A 69 -10.29 2.96 12.77
N PHE A 70 -9.42 2.32 12.00
CA PHE A 70 -8.60 2.92 10.95
C PHE A 70 -9.23 2.78 9.57
N ARG A 71 -8.87 3.68 8.67
CA ARG A 71 -9.16 3.61 7.23
C ARG A 71 -7.86 3.44 6.47
N PHE A 72 -7.78 2.41 5.65
CA PHE A 72 -6.58 2.03 4.91
C PHE A 72 -6.79 2.23 3.41
N LEU A 73 -5.98 3.07 2.77
CA LEU A 73 -5.89 3.13 1.32
C LEU A 73 -5.00 1.98 0.83
N LEU A 74 -5.52 1.19 -0.11
CA LEU A 74 -4.78 0.10 -0.73
C LEU A 74 -4.06 0.60 -1.99
N VAL A 75 -2.76 0.30 -2.11
CA VAL A 75 -1.95 0.57 -3.30
C VAL A 75 -0.99 -0.59 -3.55
N THR A 76 -0.61 -0.81 -4.82
CA THR A 76 0.26 -1.93 -5.17
C THR A 76 1.51 -1.45 -5.90
N CYS A 77 2.69 -1.66 -5.30
CA CYS A 77 4.01 -1.52 -5.91
C CYS A 77 4.19 -0.19 -6.67
N TYR A 78 4.10 -0.21 -7.99
CA TYR A 78 4.32 0.94 -8.87
C TYR A 78 3.38 2.13 -8.60
N ASP A 79 2.18 1.90 -8.04
CA ASP A 79 1.26 2.97 -7.60
C ASP A 79 1.93 3.95 -6.64
N LEU A 80 2.90 3.49 -5.86
CA LEU A 80 3.66 4.31 -4.92
C LEU A 80 4.38 5.50 -5.59
N ARG A 81 4.66 5.43 -6.91
CA ARG A 81 5.29 6.51 -7.67
C ARG A 81 4.34 7.66 -8.01
N PHE A 82 3.04 7.48 -7.87
CA PHE A 82 2.04 8.41 -8.36
C PHE A 82 1.33 9.13 -7.20
N PRO A 83 1.83 10.32 -6.78
CA PRO A 83 1.31 11.02 -5.61
C PRO A 83 -0.15 11.44 -5.75
N VAL A 84 -0.58 11.77 -6.96
CA VAL A 84 -1.96 12.20 -7.23
C VAL A 84 -2.96 11.08 -6.92
N TRP A 85 -2.63 9.82 -7.25
CA TRP A 85 -3.48 8.66 -6.95
C TRP A 85 -3.65 8.42 -5.45
N SER A 86 -2.59 8.58 -4.68
CA SER A 86 -2.58 8.37 -3.23
C SER A 86 -2.84 9.65 -2.43
N ARG A 87 -3.11 10.78 -3.10
CA ARG A 87 -3.32 12.04 -2.37
C ARG A 87 -4.51 11.95 -1.43
N TYR A 88 -4.30 12.40 -0.17
CA TYR A 88 -5.31 12.39 0.88
C TYR A 88 -6.51 13.27 0.52
N GLN A 89 -7.71 12.70 0.59
CA GLN A 89 -9.00 13.35 0.32
C GLN A 89 -9.94 13.22 1.52
N GLU A 90 -9.41 13.29 2.74
CA GLU A 90 -10.14 13.11 4.01
C GLU A 90 -10.68 11.68 4.21
N ASP A 91 -10.14 10.73 3.48
CA ASP A 91 -10.72 9.41 3.30
C ASP A 91 -9.94 8.28 3.98
N TYR A 92 -8.65 8.46 4.35
CA TYR A 92 -7.87 7.40 4.97
C TYR A 92 -6.94 7.89 6.10
N ASP A 93 -6.43 6.95 6.89
CA ASP A 93 -5.52 7.18 8.02
C ASP A 93 -4.15 6.52 7.79
N ALA A 94 -4.12 5.48 6.96
CA ALA A 94 -2.90 4.77 6.59
C ALA A 94 -2.94 4.31 5.13
N ILE A 95 -1.76 4.09 4.53
CA ILE A 95 -1.59 3.46 3.23
C ILE A 95 -0.99 2.06 3.45
N ILE A 96 -1.53 1.03 2.80
CA ILE A 96 -0.91 -0.29 2.70
C ILE A 96 -0.40 -0.47 1.28
N CYS A 97 0.92 -0.61 1.13
CA CYS A 97 1.59 -0.86 -0.14
C CYS A 97 2.25 -2.24 -0.13
N VAL A 98 1.72 -3.18 -0.89
CA VAL A 98 2.37 -4.48 -1.14
C VAL A 98 3.16 -4.41 -2.44
N ALA A 99 4.37 -4.98 -2.48
CA ALA A 99 5.26 -4.81 -3.62
C ALA A 99 6.19 -5.99 -3.88
N ASN A 100 6.60 -6.10 -5.16
CA ASN A 100 7.81 -6.71 -5.62
C ASN A 100 8.73 -5.58 -6.12
N TRP A 101 9.40 -4.89 -5.19
CA TRP A 101 10.24 -3.73 -5.50
C TRP A 101 11.71 -4.16 -5.50
N PRO A 102 12.40 -4.14 -6.65
CA PRO A 102 13.72 -4.72 -6.76
C PRO A 102 14.81 -3.85 -6.12
N GLU A 103 15.91 -4.51 -5.75
CA GLU A 103 17.12 -3.90 -5.17
C GLU A 103 17.60 -2.69 -5.97
N SER A 104 17.68 -2.79 -7.30
CA SER A 104 18.16 -1.72 -8.18
C SER A 104 17.41 -0.38 -8.05
N ARG A 105 16.29 -0.36 -7.33
CA ARG A 105 15.48 0.84 -7.04
C ARG A 105 15.15 1.00 -5.56
N GLN A 106 15.95 0.40 -4.69
CA GLN A 106 15.72 0.36 -3.25
C GLN A 106 15.65 1.76 -2.62
N ASP A 107 16.56 2.66 -2.97
CA ASP A 107 16.55 4.05 -2.47
C ASP A 107 15.22 4.74 -2.79
N VAL A 108 14.67 4.47 -3.97
CA VAL A 108 13.37 5.04 -4.37
C VAL A 108 12.23 4.50 -3.50
N TRP A 109 12.27 3.22 -3.12
CA TRP A 109 11.31 2.62 -2.19
C TRP A 109 11.28 3.36 -0.85
N HIS A 110 12.43 3.53 -0.21
CA HIS A 110 12.55 4.25 1.06
C HIS A 110 12.06 5.70 0.97
N ILE A 111 12.50 6.42 -0.07
CA ILE A 111 12.11 7.81 -0.27
C ILE A 111 10.60 7.94 -0.45
N LEU A 112 10.00 7.09 -1.30
CA LEU A 112 8.59 7.19 -1.63
C LEU A 112 7.68 6.79 -0.47
N LEU A 113 8.01 5.76 0.32
CA LEU A 113 7.25 5.42 1.52
C LEU A 113 7.17 6.62 2.48
N ARG A 114 8.31 7.25 2.75
CA ARG A 114 8.38 8.44 3.61
C ARG A 114 7.66 9.64 3.02
N ALA A 115 7.82 9.88 1.71
CA ALA A 115 7.14 10.97 1.03
C ALA A 115 5.61 10.82 1.15
N ARG A 116 5.06 9.62 0.90
CA ARG A 116 3.62 9.37 1.05
C ARG A 116 3.13 9.58 2.48
N ALA A 117 3.92 9.19 3.48
CA ALA A 117 3.58 9.43 4.87
C ALA A 117 3.55 10.91 5.23
N ILE A 118 4.56 11.68 4.81
CA ILE A 118 4.72 13.10 5.13
C ILE A 118 3.66 13.95 4.44
N GLU A 119 3.53 13.82 3.11
CA GLU A 119 2.64 14.66 2.30
C GLU A 119 1.15 14.45 2.57
N ASN A 120 0.79 13.26 3.09
CA ASN A 120 -0.58 12.90 3.41
C ASN A 120 -0.85 12.85 4.92
N GLN A 121 0.17 13.12 5.75
CA GLN A 121 0.10 12.99 7.20
C GLN A 121 -0.60 11.69 7.63
N CYS A 122 -0.13 10.56 7.15
CA CYS A 122 -0.69 9.24 7.40
C CYS A 122 0.38 8.23 7.76
N TYR A 123 0.00 7.09 8.32
CA TYR A 123 0.90 5.94 8.40
C TYR A 123 1.10 5.34 7.01
N VAL A 124 2.28 4.74 6.77
CA VAL A 124 2.53 3.95 5.56
C VAL A 124 3.10 2.59 5.96
N ILE A 125 2.44 1.54 5.51
CA ILE A 125 2.82 0.15 5.73
C ILE A 125 3.29 -0.39 4.39
N GLY A 126 4.60 -0.47 4.18
CA GLY A 126 5.23 -1.01 2.98
C GLY A 126 5.64 -2.45 3.20
N CYS A 127 5.06 -3.40 2.47
CA CYS A 127 5.44 -4.80 2.50
C CYS A 127 6.10 -5.16 1.16
N ASN A 128 7.41 -5.43 1.19
CA ASN A 128 8.18 -5.84 0.02
C ASN A 128 8.68 -7.26 0.17
N ARG A 129 8.78 -7.99 -0.94
CA ARG A 129 9.31 -9.37 -0.94
C ARG A 129 10.83 -9.39 -0.80
N VAL A 130 11.35 -10.57 -0.42
CA VAL A 130 12.76 -10.97 -0.55
C VAL A 130 12.91 -12.10 -1.56
N GLY A 131 14.13 -12.33 -2.05
CA GLY A 131 14.49 -13.42 -2.97
C GLY A 131 14.48 -13.01 -4.42
N ASP A 132 14.53 -13.97 -5.31
CA ASP A 132 14.78 -13.77 -6.73
C ASP A 132 13.56 -14.11 -7.59
N ASP A 133 13.49 -13.52 -8.76
CA ASP A 133 12.80 -14.03 -9.94
C ASP A 133 13.79 -14.03 -11.12
N PRO A 134 13.42 -14.53 -12.31
CA PRO A 134 14.35 -14.63 -13.45
C PRO A 134 14.98 -13.30 -13.89
N ASN A 135 14.42 -12.16 -13.49
CA ASN A 135 14.82 -10.85 -13.97
C ASN A 135 15.33 -9.90 -12.86
N CYS A 136 14.96 -10.16 -11.60
CA CYS A 136 15.19 -9.24 -10.52
C CYS A 136 15.55 -9.94 -9.21
N HIS A 137 16.43 -9.28 -8.45
CA HIS A 137 16.71 -9.56 -7.04
C HIS A 137 15.93 -8.60 -6.15
N TYR A 138 15.43 -9.10 -5.01
CA TYR A 138 14.60 -8.36 -4.06
C TYR A 138 15.15 -8.52 -2.65
N ILE A 139 15.54 -7.43 -2.04
CA ILE A 139 16.21 -7.41 -0.73
C ILE A 139 15.30 -7.04 0.45
N GLY A 140 13.98 -6.91 0.20
CA GLY A 140 13.02 -6.65 1.26
C GLY A 140 12.88 -5.17 1.62
N HIS A 141 13.35 -4.78 2.81
CA HIS A 141 13.14 -3.45 3.37
C HIS A 141 11.65 -3.08 3.51
N SER A 142 10.85 -4.05 3.93
CA SER A 142 9.50 -3.76 4.41
C SER A 142 9.58 -2.80 5.58
N ALA A 143 8.66 -1.82 5.67
CA ALA A 143 8.74 -0.81 6.71
C ALA A 143 7.36 -0.30 7.12
N ILE A 144 7.26 0.16 8.37
CA ILE A 144 6.11 0.92 8.87
C ILE A 144 6.61 2.32 9.23
N ILE A 145 5.99 3.32 8.61
CA ILE A 145 6.37 4.74 8.70
C ILE A 145 5.24 5.52 9.39
N ASP A 146 5.59 6.41 10.32
CA ASP A 146 4.60 7.28 10.97
C ASP A 146 4.23 8.49 10.10
N SER A 147 3.22 9.22 10.50
CA SER A 147 2.70 10.40 9.80
C SER A 147 3.68 11.59 9.70
N ARG A 148 4.83 11.50 10.34
CA ARG A 148 5.93 12.48 10.27
C ARG A 148 7.10 11.99 9.40
N GLY A 149 6.95 10.82 8.78
CA GLY A 149 7.98 10.19 7.97
C GLY A 149 9.06 9.46 8.77
N ARG A 150 8.85 9.20 10.06
CA ARG A 150 9.79 8.44 10.89
C ARG A 150 9.53 6.96 10.71
N THR A 151 10.58 6.19 10.56
CA THR A 151 10.50 4.74 10.52
C THR A 151 10.21 4.21 11.94
N LEU A 152 9.09 3.52 12.11
CA LEU A 152 8.74 2.82 13.35
C LEU A 152 9.45 1.47 13.42
N VAL A 153 9.47 0.75 12.31
CA VAL A 153 10.20 -0.51 12.14
C VAL A 153 10.54 -0.70 10.67
N GLU A 154 11.69 -1.32 10.41
CA GLU A 154 12.16 -1.65 9.06
C GLU A 154 12.85 -3.01 9.07
N GLY A 155 12.65 -3.79 8.01
CA GLY A 155 13.30 -5.07 7.79
C GLY A 155 14.73 -4.90 7.32
N GLN A 156 15.54 -5.91 7.62
CA GLN A 156 16.93 -6.00 7.15
C GLN A 156 16.97 -6.54 5.71
N GLU A 157 18.09 -6.31 5.04
CA GLU A 157 18.33 -6.82 3.69
C GLU A 157 18.30 -8.35 3.68
N GLU A 158 17.70 -8.90 2.62
CA GLU A 158 17.65 -10.34 2.31
C GLU A 158 16.98 -11.24 3.36
N GLU A 159 16.38 -10.66 4.40
CA GLU A 159 15.74 -11.43 5.45
C GLU A 159 14.21 -11.45 5.31
N ALA A 160 13.63 -12.65 5.32
CA ALA A 160 12.19 -12.85 5.46
C ALA A 160 11.80 -12.68 6.93
N LEU A 161 11.27 -11.51 7.27
CA LEU A 161 11.00 -11.10 8.64
C LEU A 161 9.51 -10.83 8.87
N THR A 162 9.07 -11.03 10.10
CA THR A 162 7.81 -10.47 10.60
C THR A 162 8.13 -9.20 11.39
N LEU A 163 7.65 -8.07 10.90
CA LEU A 163 7.79 -6.77 11.54
C LEU A 163 6.51 -6.40 12.26
N THR A 164 6.63 -5.86 13.46
CA THR A 164 5.49 -5.42 14.26
C THR A 164 5.71 -4.00 14.76
N ALA A 165 4.69 -3.15 14.61
CA ALA A 165 4.64 -1.83 15.22
C ALA A 165 3.20 -1.48 15.57
N GLU A 166 3.04 -0.67 16.60
CA GLU A 166 1.75 -0.08 16.95
C GLU A 166 1.53 1.21 16.17
N ILE A 167 0.30 1.40 15.67
CA ILE A 167 -0.15 2.64 15.07
C ILE A 167 -1.27 3.22 15.95
N ASP A 168 -1.17 4.52 16.24
CA ASP A 168 -2.07 5.22 17.15
C ASP A 168 -2.87 6.28 16.41
N LYS A 169 -4.19 6.08 16.36
CA LYS A 169 -5.09 7.01 15.67
C LYS A 169 -5.26 8.33 16.39
N GLU A 170 -5.25 8.34 17.71
CA GLU A 170 -5.39 9.59 18.49
C GLU A 170 -4.18 10.48 18.26
N SER A 171 -2.97 9.91 18.28
CA SER A 171 -1.72 10.61 17.95
C SER A 171 -1.72 11.17 16.52
N LEU A 172 -2.23 10.39 15.55
CA LEU A 172 -2.39 10.83 14.17
C LEU A 172 -3.31 12.05 14.07
N LEU A 173 -4.50 11.97 14.68
CA LEU A 173 -5.49 13.05 14.63
C LEU A 173 -4.99 14.31 15.35
N ALA A 174 -4.35 14.14 16.52
CA ALA A 174 -3.73 15.25 17.24
C ALA A 174 -2.63 15.95 16.42
N PHE A 175 -1.83 15.16 15.68
CA PHE A 175 -0.81 15.72 14.77
C PHE A 175 -1.44 16.50 13.62
N ARG A 176 -2.45 15.95 12.94
CA ARG A 176 -3.19 16.63 11.87
C ARG A 176 -3.84 17.94 12.35
N GLN A 177 -4.40 17.91 13.56
CA GLN A 177 -5.01 19.10 14.16
C GLN A 177 -3.97 20.17 14.52
N LYS A 178 -2.81 19.78 15.02
CA LYS A 178 -1.73 20.69 15.41
C LYS A 178 -1.00 21.29 14.21
N PHE A 179 -0.79 20.51 13.16
CA PHE A 179 -0.06 20.91 11.96
C PHE A 179 -0.92 20.68 10.72
N ARG A 180 -1.72 21.67 10.38
CA ARG A 180 -2.86 21.58 9.46
C ARG A 180 -2.50 21.75 7.98
N VAL A 181 -1.35 21.23 7.52
CA VAL A 181 -0.91 21.36 6.12
C VAL A 181 -1.87 20.72 5.11
N LEU A 182 -2.71 19.81 5.56
CA LEU A 182 -3.71 19.18 4.68
C LEU A 182 -4.84 20.14 4.30
N ASP A 183 -5.05 21.24 5.03
CA ASP A 183 -6.03 22.26 4.69
C ASP A 183 -5.60 23.07 3.46
N ASP A 184 -4.28 23.18 3.23
CA ASP A 184 -3.69 23.94 2.12
C ASP A 184 -3.56 23.12 0.84
N ARG A 185 -4.05 21.86 0.84
CA ARG A 185 -3.94 20.98 -0.31
C ARG A 185 -4.78 21.44 -1.48
N ASP A 186 -4.26 21.23 -2.70
CA ASP A 186 -5.03 21.45 -3.92
C ASP A 186 -6.24 20.51 -4.01
N ARG A 187 -7.32 21.01 -4.59
CA ARG A 187 -8.49 20.21 -4.98
C ARG A 187 -8.33 19.80 -6.44
N PHE A 188 -8.55 18.51 -6.71
CA PHE A 188 -8.47 17.97 -8.07
C PHE A 188 -9.45 16.81 -8.24
N HIS A 189 -9.72 16.46 -9.49
CA HIS A 189 -10.48 15.28 -9.87
C HIS A 189 -9.62 14.38 -10.73
N LEU A 190 -9.63 13.08 -10.45
CA LEU A 190 -9.02 12.07 -11.31
C LEU A 190 -9.96 11.83 -12.49
N ALA A 191 -9.50 12.13 -13.71
CA ALA A 191 -10.23 11.76 -14.91
C ALA A 191 -10.13 10.24 -15.14
N PRO A 192 -11.18 9.58 -15.64
CA PRO A 192 -11.09 8.21 -16.12
C PRO A 192 -9.99 8.09 -17.18
N GLN A 193 -9.19 7.04 -17.11
CA GLN A 193 -8.19 6.70 -18.13
C GLN A 193 -8.79 5.79 -19.20
#